data_552850422e8d8b1b331e6caf19828852
#
_entry.id   552850422e8d8b1b331e6caf19828852
#
_cell.length_a   1.000
_cell.length_b   1.000
_cell.length_c   1.000
_cell.angle_alpha   90.00
_cell.angle_beta   90.00
_cell.angle_gamma   90.00
#
_symmetry.space_group_name_H-M   'P 1'
#
loop_
_entity.id
_entity.type
_entity.pdbx_description
1 polymer ?
#
loop_
_entity_poly.entity_id
_entity_poly.type
_entity_poly.pdbx_seq_one_letter_code
_entity_poly.pdbx_strand_id
1 'polypeptide(L)'
;MPVIRTGSAVTQINVFTVEPDRQQPLIDYLAQAARVASEVPGWISASLHRSLDGTRVVNYAQSADLDAAQRVVQHLRSRGLLEGNKAFGQAQPGLYEVSFTLDRDS
;
A
#
# COMPACT_ATOMS: atom_id res chain seq x y z
N MET A 1 12.61 -1.89 7.91
CA MET A 1 12.21 -2.74 6.79
C MET A 1 10.94 -3.52 7.12
N PRO A 2 9.98 -3.59 6.21
CA PRO A 2 8.76 -4.36 6.48
C PRO A 2 9.05 -5.84 6.68
N VAL A 3 8.36 -6.43 7.64
CA VAL A 3 8.46 -7.87 7.93
C VAL A 3 7.06 -8.47 7.82
N ILE A 4 6.92 -9.54 7.03
CA ILE A 4 5.65 -10.21 6.83
C ILE A 4 5.49 -11.27 7.91
N ARG A 5 4.36 -11.22 8.62
CA ARG A 5 4.05 -12.15 9.71
C ARG A 5 2.60 -12.58 9.62
N THR A 6 2.32 -13.81 10.03
CA THR A 6 0.95 -14.24 10.29
C THR A 6 0.46 -13.55 11.58
N GLY A 7 -0.85 -13.34 11.67
CA GLY A 7 -1.42 -12.81 12.89
C GLY A 7 -2.48 -11.76 12.63
N SER A 8 -2.64 -10.85 13.60
CA SER A 8 -3.74 -9.89 13.62
C SER A 8 -3.54 -8.68 12.72
N ALA A 9 -2.34 -8.46 12.20
CA ALA A 9 -2.09 -7.33 11.31
C ALA A 9 -2.91 -7.47 10.03
N VAL A 10 -3.40 -6.32 9.54
CA VAL A 10 -4.15 -6.26 8.29
C VAL A 10 -3.22 -5.75 7.21
N THR A 11 -3.19 -6.46 6.09
CA THR A 11 -2.39 -6.09 4.93
C THR A 11 -3.30 -5.49 3.86
N GLN A 12 -2.94 -4.31 3.39
CA GLN A 12 -3.58 -3.69 2.24
C GLN A 12 -2.70 -3.92 1.02
N ILE A 13 -3.27 -4.51 -0.02
CA ILE A 13 -2.58 -4.70 -1.29
C ILE A 13 -3.41 -4.00 -2.35
N ASN A 14 -2.78 -3.06 -3.04
CA ASN A 14 -3.44 -2.33 -4.11
C ASN A 14 -2.58 -2.45 -5.37
N VAL A 15 -3.14 -3.02 -6.42
CA VAL A 15 -2.44 -3.20 -7.69
C VAL A 15 -2.94 -2.16 -8.67
N PHE A 16 -2.03 -1.32 -9.15
CA PHE A 16 -2.33 -0.30 -10.15
C PHE A 16 -1.82 -0.75 -11.50
N THR A 17 -2.68 -0.67 -12.52
CA THR A 17 -2.27 -0.86 -13.91
C THR A 17 -2.02 0.52 -14.51
N VAL A 18 -0.83 0.71 -15.09
CA VAL A 18 -0.40 2.03 -15.58
C VAL A 18 0.29 1.89 -16.93
N GLU A 19 0.37 3.01 -17.64
CA GLU A 19 1.27 3.11 -18.80
C GLU A 19 2.72 3.20 -18.29
N PRO A 20 3.71 2.69 -19.03
CA PRO A 20 5.10 2.67 -18.55
C PRO A 20 5.65 4.03 -18.13
N ASP A 21 5.28 5.09 -18.84
CA ASP A 21 5.75 6.44 -18.51
C ASP A 21 5.05 7.02 -17.27
N ARG A 22 4.02 6.36 -16.78
CA ARG A 22 3.29 6.77 -15.58
C ARG A 22 3.72 6.01 -14.33
N GLN A 23 4.56 5.00 -14.47
CA GLN A 23 4.95 4.15 -13.34
C GLN A 23 5.68 4.93 -12.26
N GLN A 24 6.72 5.68 -12.62
CA GLN A 24 7.47 6.44 -11.63
C GLN A 24 6.67 7.60 -11.03
N PRO A 25 5.91 8.38 -11.80
CA PRO A 25 5.04 9.41 -11.19
C PRO A 25 4.06 8.85 -10.17
N LEU A 26 3.49 7.67 -10.44
CA LEU A 26 2.59 7.04 -9.47
C LEU A 26 3.34 6.61 -8.21
N ILE A 27 4.52 6.02 -8.35
CA ILE A 27 5.35 5.64 -7.21
C ILE A 27 5.66 6.86 -6.34
N ASP A 28 6.04 7.98 -6.94
CA ASP A 28 6.33 9.22 -6.21
C ASP A 28 5.10 9.71 -5.45
N TYR A 29 3.93 9.66 -6.09
CA TYR A 29 2.67 10.05 -5.46
C TYR A 29 2.34 9.13 -4.27
N LEU A 30 2.45 7.82 -4.47
CA LEU A 30 2.14 6.85 -3.42
C LEU A 30 3.16 6.91 -2.28
N ALA A 31 4.41 7.24 -2.55
CA ALA A 31 5.41 7.42 -1.51
C ALA A 31 5.04 8.59 -0.60
N GLN A 32 4.55 9.68 -1.16
CA GLN A 32 4.07 10.79 -0.35
C GLN A 32 2.85 10.41 0.47
N ALA A 33 1.91 9.69 -0.13
CA ALA A 33 0.75 9.21 0.59
C ALA A 33 1.15 8.29 1.75
N ALA A 34 2.17 7.45 1.56
CA ALA A 34 2.67 6.58 2.62
C ALA A 34 3.24 7.38 3.79
N ARG A 35 3.93 8.48 3.52
CA ARG A 35 4.44 9.35 4.58
C ARG A 35 3.31 9.95 5.41
N VAL A 36 2.25 10.38 4.75
CA VAL A 36 1.06 10.90 5.45
C VAL A 36 0.37 9.79 6.23
N ALA A 37 0.23 8.59 5.64
CA ALA A 37 -0.37 7.44 6.31
C ALA A 37 0.39 7.06 7.58
N SER A 38 1.71 7.22 7.58
CA SER A 38 2.55 6.85 8.73
C SER A 38 2.27 7.69 9.98
N GLU A 39 1.53 8.79 9.84
CA GLU A 39 1.13 9.62 10.97
C GLU A 39 0.01 8.99 11.79
N VAL A 40 -0.68 7.98 11.27
CA VAL A 40 -1.84 7.37 11.92
C VAL A 40 -1.38 6.30 12.92
N PRO A 41 -1.83 6.37 14.19
CA PRO A 41 -1.53 5.31 15.14
C PRO A 41 -2.04 3.96 14.65
N GLY A 42 -1.19 2.94 14.75
CA GLY A 42 -1.52 1.61 14.26
C GLY A 42 -1.01 1.31 12.85
N TRP A 43 -0.57 2.32 12.09
CA TRP A 43 0.14 2.08 10.84
C TRP A 43 1.49 1.42 11.15
N ILE A 44 1.87 0.39 10.39
CA ILE A 44 3.09 -0.35 10.63
C ILE A 44 4.13 -0.08 9.56
N SER A 45 3.79 -0.33 8.31
CA SER A 45 4.79 -0.25 7.23
C SER A 45 4.11 -0.16 5.87
N ALA A 46 4.89 0.25 4.88
CA ALA A 46 4.47 0.23 3.49
C ALA A 46 5.67 -0.03 2.60
N SER A 47 5.42 -0.69 1.48
CA SER A 47 6.43 -0.82 0.43
C SER A 47 5.74 -0.68 -0.91
N LEU A 48 6.45 -0.06 -1.85
CA LEU A 48 5.97 0.15 -3.21
C LEU A 48 6.80 -0.70 -4.14
N HIS A 49 6.15 -1.43 -4.99
CA HIS A 49 6.80 -2.36 -5.91
C HIS A 49 6.49 -1.95 -7.34
N ARG A 50 7.52 -1.87 -8.17
CA ARG A 50 7.32 -1.65 -9.60
C ARG A 50 7.45 -2.99 -10.32
N SER A 51 6.53 -3.25 -11.26
CA SER A 51 6.69 -4.42 -12.10
C SER A 51 7.85 -4.21 -13.06
N LEU A 52 8.55 -5.29 -13.38
CA LEU A 52 9.71 -5.20 -14.24
C LEU A 52 9.34 -4.90 -15.69
N ASP A 53 8.08 -5.19 -16.07
CA ASP A 53 7.60 -4.90 -17.41
C ASP A 53 7.06 -3.46 -17.55
N GLY A 54 7.07 -2.67 -16.49
CA GLY A 54 6.65 -1.27 -16.54
C GLY A 54 5.16 -1.01 -16.49
N THR A 55 4.33 -2.04 -16.32
CA THR A 55 2.87 -1.91 -16.48
C THR A 55 2.09 -1.86 -15.18
N ARG A 56 2.73 -2.11 -14.04
CA ARG A 56 2.03 -2.15 -12.75
C ARG A 56 2.86 -1.54 -11.64
N VAL A 57 2.15 -1.06 -10.62
CA VAL A 57 2.72 -0.67 -9.34
C VAL A 57 1.89 -1.34 -8.26
N VAL A 58 2.54 -1.94 -7.27
CA VAL A 58 1.85 -2.55 -6.13
C VAL A 58 2.20 -1.76 -4.88
N ASN A 59 1.16 -1.35 -4.15
CA ASN A 59 1.30 -0.79 -2.82
C ASN A 59 0.98 -1.90 -1.82
N TYR A 60 1.94 -2.19 -0.94
CA TYR A 60 1.83 -3.22 0.07
C TYR A 60 2.01 -2.55 1.43
N ALA A 61 0.93 -2.46 2.22
CA ALA A 61 0.97 -1.73 3.48
C ALA A 61 0.36 -2.59 4.59
N GLN A 62 0.87 -2.41 5.82
CA GLN A 62 0.37 -3.15 6.97
C GLN A 62 -0.05 -2.19 8.07
N SER A 63 -1.16 -2.53 8.74
CA SER A 63 -1.67 -1.85 9.92
C SER A 63 -1.92 -2.87 11.01
N ALA A 64 -1.97 -2.41 12.26
CA ALA A 64 -2.09 -3.29 13.42
C ALA A 64 -3.39 -4.10 13.41
N ASP A 65 -4.48 -3.50 12.92
CA ASP A 65 -5.80 -4.12 12.85
C ASP A 65 -6.65 -3.41 11.80
N LEU A 66 -7.87 -3.91 11.60
CA LEU A 66 -8.79 -3.34 10.62
C LEU A 66 -9.15 -1.89 10.95
N ASP A 67 -9.32 -1.58 12.22
CA ASP A 67 -9.68 -0.23 12.65
C ASP A 67 -8.57 0.77 12.26
N ALA A 68 -7.31 0.40 12.51
CA ALA A 68 -6.18 1.23 12.11
C ALA A 68 -6.13 1.40 10.59
N ALA A 69 -6.37 0.33 9.82
CA ALA A 69 -6.38 0.40 8.37
C ALA A 69 -7.46 1.37 7.87
N GLN A 70 -8.64 1.34 8.49
CA GLN A 70 -9.73 2.25 8.12
C GLN A 70 -9.39 3.70 8.48
N ARG A 71 -8.72 3.94 9.62
CA ARG A 71 -8.28 5.28 9.98
C ARG A 71 -7.25 5.84 8.99
N VAL A 72 -6.37 4.99 8.49
CA VAL A 72 -5.41 5.38 7.45
C VAL A 72 -6.15 5.86 6.21
N VAL A 73 -7.15 5.10 5.75
CA VAL A 73 -7.93 5.47 4.56
C VAL A 73 -8.63 6.83 4.78
N GLN A 74 -9.25 7.02 5.97
CA GLN A 74 -9.92 8.27 6.28
C GLN A 74 -8.96 9.45 6.33
N HIS A 75 -7.77 9.23 6.89
CA HIS A 75 -6.75 10.27 6.98
C HIS A 75 -6.27 10.69 5.58
N LEU A 76 -6.00 9.72 4.71
CA LEU A 76 -5.60 10.01 3.34
C LEU A 76 -6.71 10.73 2.57
N ARG A 77 -7.96 10.30 2.78
CA ARG A 77 -9.11 10.97 2.13
C ARG A 77 -9.22 12.42 2.58
N SER A 78 -9.04 12.69 3.87
CA SER A 78 -9.12 14.05 4.39
C SER A 78 -8.03 14.97 3.84
N ARG A 79 -6.92 14.38 3.37
CA ARG A 79 -5.81 15.13 2.78
C ARG A 79 -5.85 15.12 1.25
N GLY A 80 -6.91 14.59 0.66
CA GLY A 80 -7.08 14.56 -0.79
C GLY A 80 -6.18 13.57 -1.52
N LEU A 81 -5.63 12.58 -0.81
CA LEU A 81 -4.61 11.70 -1.36
C LEU A 81 -5.16 10.39 -1.93
N LEU A 82 -6.46 10.11 -1.81
CA LEU A 82 -7.06 8.91 -2.40
C LEU A 82 -7.50 9.14 -3.84
N GLU A 83 -8.01 10.34 -4.12
CA GLU A 83 -8.58 10.62 -5.45
C GLU A 83 -7.50 10.86 -6.50
N GLY A 84 -6.36 11.42 -6.09
CA GLY A 84 -5.30 11.79 -7.04
C GLY A 84 -4.69 10.61 -7.77
N ASN A 85 -4.66 9.42 -7.18
CA ASN A 85 -4.04 8.27 -7.83
C ASN A 85 -4.82 7.77 -9.04
N LYS A 86 -6.10 8.13 -9.16
CA LYS A 86 -6.92 7.76 -10.33
C LYS A 86 -6.40 8.36 -11.63
N ALA A 87 -5.66 9.47 -11.53
CA ALA A 87 -5.07 10.10 -12.70
C ALA A 87 -3.97 9.27 -13.35
N PHE A 88 -3.42 8.28 -12.66
CA PHE A 88 -2.30 7.48 -13.13
C PHE A 88 -2.71 6.14 -13.72
N GLY A 89 -3.86 5.58 -13.32
CA GLY A 89 -4.30 4.29 -13.82
C GLY A 89 -5.40 3.70 -12.98
N GLN A 90 -5.72 2.43 -13.26
CA GLN A 90 -6.77 1.71 -12.56
C GLN A 90 -6.19 1.00 -11.33
N ALA A 91 -6.92 1.06 -10.22
CA ALA A 91 -6.53 0.47 -8.95
C ALA A 91 -7.42 -0.73 -8.62
N GLN A 92 -6.81 -1.77 -8.05
CA GLN A 92 -7.52 -2.92 -7.52
C GLN A 92 -7.12 -3.09 -6.05
N PRO A 93 -7.80 -2.42 -5.12
CA PRO A 93 -7.47 -2.52 -3.70
C PRO A 93 -8.06 -3.76 -3.07
N GLY A 94 -7.43 -4.23 -1.99
CA GLY A 94 -7.95 -5.31 -1.17
C GLY A 94 -7.32 -5.29 0.21
N LEU A 95 -8.06 -5.83 1.17
CA LEU A 95 -7.59 -6.02 2.54
C LEU A 95 -7.42 -7.51 2.79
N TYR A 96 -6.31 -7.87 3.41
CA TYR A 96 -5.90 -9.26 3.56
C TYR A 96 -5.32 -9.50 4.93
N GLU A 97 -5.33 -10.75 5.35
CA GLU A 97 -4.53 -11.18 6.49
C GLU A 97 -3.51 -12.19 6.00
N VAL A 98 -2.35 -12.23 6.66
CA VAL A 98 -1.32 -13.19 6.30
C VAL A 98 -1.72 -14.55 6.82
N SER A 99 -1.82 -15.53 5.94
CA SER A 99 -2.26 -16.88 6.27
C SER A 99 -1.12 -17.86 6.45
N PHE A 100 0.00 -17.65 5.78
CA PHE A 100 1.15 -18.53 5.85
C PHE A 100 2.40 -17.78 5.46
N THR A 101 3.50 -18.02 6.17
CA THR A 101 4.82 -17.54 5.78
C THR A 101 5.82 -18.66 5.92
N LEU A 102 6.83 -18.65 5.07
CA LEU A 102 7.96 -19.57 5.15
C LEU A 102 9.21 -18.79 4.81
N ASP A 103 10.20 -18.91 5.66
CA ASP A 103 11.48 -18.25 5.46
C ASP A 103 12.54 -19.32 5.21
N ARG A 104 13.51 -18.98 4.34
CA ARG A 104 14.55 -19.94 3.97
C ARG A 104 15.34 -20.43 5.17
N ASP A 105 15.53 -19.54 6.16
CA ASP A 105 16.37 -19.82 7.33
C ASP A 105 15.56 -20.23 8.56
N SER A 106 14.28 -20.51 8.42
CA SER A 106 13.41 -20.88 9.54
C SER A 106 13.07 -22.35 9.57
#